data_635b8eb4f1edd57c37716217d9699e32
#
_entry.id   635b8eb4f1edd57c37716217d9699e32
#
_cell.length_a   1.000
_cell.length_b   1.000
_cell.length_c   1.000
_cell.angle_alpha   90.00
_cell.angle_beta   90.00
_cell.angle_gamma   90.00
#
_symmetry.space_group_name_H-M   'P 1'
#
loop_
_entity.id
_entity.type
_entity.pdbx_description
1 polymer ?
#
loop_
_entity_poly.entity_id
_entity_poly.type
_entity_poly.pdbx_seq_one_letter_code
_entity_poly.pdbx_strand_id
1 'polypeptide(L)'
;FGLTQQLQRARTFWTREILAVAMTKRTDWLTRGEQLARRHLEAQVPDPALRRRLTPDYALGCKRVLLSDDWYPALQRDNVSLVDRSVDHVVPNGVVDAAGEFHPAEVLILGTGFNVTHHPMFGSIVGRHGTSLGTEWSTHGMAAHLGTTVAGFPNLFLVTGPNTGVGHTSMVFMMESQYPYITGALHTIGDRGALALEVREDAQRAFNDALATQMGSTVWTTGGCASWYLDDHGRNTTLWPDTAWAYRKRLRRFDVTSYEIR
;
A
#
# COMPACT_ATOMS: atom_id res chain seq x y z
N PHE A 1 -2.83 -21.38 -22.92
CA PHE A 1 -1.53 -21.24 -22.24
C PHE A 1 -0.93 -22.64 -22.02
N GLY A 2 0.33 -22.84 -22.45
CA GLY A 2 1.01 -24.14 -22.27
C GLY A 2 1.27 -24.45 -20.79
N LEU A 3 1.42 -25.76 -20.47
CA LEU A 3 1.66 -26.24 -19.10
C LEU A 3 2.86 -25.54 -18.42
N THR A 4 3.95 -25.33 -19.17
CA THR A 4 5.15 -24.64 -18.70
C THR A 4 4.84 -23.21 -18.20
N GLN A 5 4.02 -22.48 -18.93
CA GLN A 5 3.63 -21.12 -18.55
C GLN A 5 2.76 -21.11 -17.28
N GLN A 6 1.86 -22.07 -17.13
CA GLN A 6 1.03 -22.21 -15.93
C GLN A 6 1.89 -22.54 -14.70
N LEU A 7 2.85 -23.46 -14.84
CA LEU A 7 3.79 -23.79 -13.77
C LEU A 7 4.66 -22.59 -13.36
N GLN A 8 5.17 -21.84 -14.34
CA GLN A 8 5.96 -20.63 -14.08
C GLN A 8 5.14 -19.56 -13.36
N ARG A 9 3.90 -19.31 -13.78
CA ARG A 9 2.98 -18.38 -13.09
C ARG A 9 2.69 -18.83 -11.66
N ALA A 10 2.39 -20.11 -11.45
CA ALA A 10 2.16 -20.66 -10.12
C ALA A 10 3.40 -20.51 -9.24
N ARG A 11 4.59 -20.85 -9.74
CA ARG A 11 5.85 -20.64 -9.00
C ARG A 11 6.06 -19.20 -8.62
N THR A 12 5.90 -18.26 -9.56
CA THR A 12 6.06 -16.83 -9.29
C THR A 12 5.06 -16.35 -8.25
N PHE A 13 3.78 -16.73 -8.36
CA PHE A 13 2.75 -16.36 -7.40
C PHE A 13 3.10 -16.86 -6.00
N TRP A 14 3.37 -18.15 -5.81
CA TRP A 14 3.63 -18.70 -4.48
C TRP A 14 4.94 -18.19 -3.86
N THR A 15 5.95 -17.89 -4.67
CA THR A 15 7.17 -17.23 -4.18
C THR A 15 6.87 -15.85 -3.61
N ARG A 16 5.98 -15.09 -4.26
CA ARG A 16 5.52 -13.78 -3.77
C ARG A 16 4.65 -13.89 -2.51
N GLU A 17 3.81 -14.93 -2.41
CA GLU A 17 3.03 -15.20 -1.19
C GLU A 17 3.91 -15.55 0.02
N ILE A 18 5.04 -16.25 -0.20
CA ILE A 18 6.05 -16.49 0.84
C ILE A 18 6.67 -15.16 1.32
N LEU A 19 6.94 -14.24 0.40
CA LEU A 19 7.42 -12.90 0.75
C LEU A 19 6.37 -12.13 1.58
N ALA A 20 5.06 -12.27 1.27
CA ALA A 20 4.00 -11.72 2.09
C ALA A 20 4.04 -12.23 3.53
N VAL A 21 4.25 -13.54 3.71
CA VAL A 21 4.40 -14.14 5.06
C VAL A 21 5.61 -13.54 5.78
N ALA A 22 6.74 -13.34 5.08
CA ALA A 22 7.91 -12.68 5.65
C ALA A 22 7.63 -11.24 6.06
N MET A 23 6.86 -10.48 5.28
CA MET A 23 6.54 -9.09 5.59
C MET A 23 5.50 -8.93 6.71
N THR A 24 4.64 -9.94 6.94
CA THR A 24 3.48 -9.80 7.82
C THR A 24 3.53 -10.65 9.09
N LYS A 25 4.11 -11.85 9.03
CA LYS A 25 4.08 -12.85 10.12
C LYS A 25 5.46 -13.34 10.57
N ARG A 26 6.44 -13.28 9.68
CA ARG A 26 7.78 -13.83 9.92
C ARG A 26 8.84 -12.82 9.49
N THR A 27 8.82 -11.66 10.10
CA THR A 27 9.77 -10.56 9.79
C THR A 27 11.23 -10.95 10.01
N ASP A 28 11.48 -11.98 10.83
CA ASP A 28 12.79 -12.63 10.99
C ASP A 28 13.36 -13.18 9.67
N TRP A 29 12.50 -13.59 8.72
CA TRP A 29 12.95 -14.09 7.40
C TRP A 29 13.52 -12.99 6.51
N LEU A 30 13.15 -11.73 6.74
CA LEU A 30 13.63 -10.59 5.95
C LEU A 30 15.13 -10.34 6.11
N THR A 31 15.74 -10.77 7.23
CA THR A 31 17.19 -10.62 7.49
C THR A 31 18.05 -11.22 6.38
N ARG A 32 17.63 -12.34 5.78
CA ARG A 32 18.36 -12.95 4.64
C ARG A 32 18.29 -12.07 3.39
N GLY A 33 17.13 -11.45 3.15
CA GLY A 33 16.93 -10.49 2.06
C GLY A 33 17.78 -9.23 2.27
N GLU A 34 17.85 -8.72 3.49
CA GLU A 34 18.70 -7.58 3.86
C GLU A 34 20.18 -7.87 3.62
N GLN A 35 20.65 -9.04 4.02
CA GLN A 35 22.04 -9.47 3.76
C GLN A 35 22.34 -9.53 2.26
N LEU A 36 21.39 -10.02 1.45
CA LEU A 36 21.53 -10.04 -0.01
C LEU A 36 21.60 -8.62 -0.58
N ALA A 37 20.71 -7.74 -0.14
CA ALA A 37 20.68 -6.33 -0.57
C ALA A 37 21.98 -5.60 -0.17
N ARG A 38 22.50 -5.82 1.03
CA ARG A 38 23.79 -5.26 1.49
C ARG A 38 24.96 -5.75 0.64
N ARG A 39 25.03 -7.04 0.34
CA ARG A 39 26.07 -7.61 -0.55
C ARG A 39 25.99 -7.00 -1.96
N HIS A 40 24.79 -6.79 -2.47
CA HIS A 40 24.59 -6.14 -3.77
C HIS A 40 25.10 -4.69 -3.75
N LEU A 41 24.77 -3.92 -2.70
CA LEU A 41 25.28 -2.57 -2.50
C LEU A 41 26.83 -2.56 -2.40
N GLU A 42 27.41 -3.46 -1.60
CA GLU A 42 28.86 -3.59 -1.42
C GLU A 42 29.58 -3.91 -2.73
N ALA A 43 29.00 -4.77 -3.55
CA ALA A 43 29.56 -5.16 -4.83
C ALA A 43 29.53 -4.05 -5.88
N GLN A 44 28.48 -3.19 -5.83
CA GLN A 44 28.28 -2.15 -6.84
C GLN A 44 28.82 -0.77 -6.43
N VAL A 45 29.04 -0.51 -5.14
CA VAL A 45 29.50 0.80 -4.62
C VAL A 45 30.82 0.62 -3.88
N PRO A 46 31.98 0.81 -4.57
CA PRO A 46 33.30 0.68 -3.96
C PRO A 46 33.59 1.76 -2.91
N ASP A 47 33.11 2.99 -3.14
CA ASP A 47 33.32 4.10 -2.19
C ASP A 47 32.61 3.87 -0.86
N PRO A 48 33.33 3.77 0.27
CA PRO A 48 32.75 3.54 1.59
C PRO A 48 31.87 4.72 2.08
N ALA A 49 32.17 5.95 1.65
CA ALA A 49 31.43 7.13 2.05
C ALA A 49 30.04 7.14 1.40
N LEU A 50 29.99 6.94 0.09
CA LEU A 50 28.74 6.82 -0.67
C LEU A 50 27.93 5.60 -0.18
N ARG A 51 28.59 4.48 0.07
CA ARG A 51 27.94 3.25 0.56
C ARG A 51 27.23 3.46 1.90
N ARG A 52 27.85 4.18 2.85
CA ARG A 52 27.22 4.53 4.13
C ARG A 52 25.95 5.36 3.93
N ARG A 53 25.97 6.34 3.01
CA ARG A 53 24.81 7.18 2.68
C ARG A 53 23.68 6.42 2.00
N LEU A 54 24.00 5.36 1.25
CA LEU A 54 23.04 4.50 0.55
C LEU A 54 22.54 3.31 1.37
N THR A 55 23.10 3.08 2.55
CA THR A 55 22.68 1.98 3.43
C THR A 55 21.43 2.39 4.20
N PRO A 56 20.27 1.69 4.01
CA PRO A 56 19.07 1.98 4.76
C PRO A 56 19.23 1.74 6.27
N ASP A 57 18.60 2.56 7.08
CA ASP A 57 18.47 2.46 8.53
C ASP A 57 17.16 1.81 8.98
N TYR A 58 16.37 1.31 8.03
CA TYR A 58 15.08 0.66 8.24
C TYR A 58 15.06 -0.75 7.67
N ALA A 59 14.11 -1.59 8.16
CA ALA A 59 13.97 -2.98 7.74
C ALA A 59 13.54 -3.13 6.27
N LEU A 60 14.06 -4.15 5.59
CA LEU A 60 13.67 -4.50 4.23
C LEU A 60 12.16 -4.76 4.15
N GLY A 61 11.51 -4.16 3.15
CA GLY A 61 10.08 -4.29 2.93
C GLY A 61 9.22 -3.27 3.68
N CYS A 62 9.79 -2.52 4.63
CA CYS A 62 9.12 -1.39 5.30
C CYS A 62 8.65 -0.35 4.27
N LYS A 63 9.48 -0.06 3.28
CA LYS A 63 9.11 0.66 2.03
C LYS A 63 9.01 -0.33 0.88
N ARG A 64 8.36 0.07 -0.22
CA ARG A 64 8.29 -0.77 -1.42
C ARG A 64 9.68 -1.11 -1.93
N VAL A 65 9.95 -2.41 -2.05
CA VAL A 65 11.23 -2.90 -2.60
C VAL A 65 11.23 -2.70 -4.12
N LEU A 66 12.24 -2.00 -4.62
CA LEU A 66 12.50 -1.80 -6.04
C LEU A 66 13.74 -2.61 -6.42
N LEU A 67 13.68 -3.27 -7.58
CA LEU A 67 14.80 -4.05 -8.11
C LEU A 67 15.40 -3.27 -9.29
N SER A 68 16.72 -3.05 -9.26
CA SER A 68 17.45 -2.38 -10.33
C SER A 68 18.90 -2.83 -10.31
N ASP A 69 19.47 -3.06 -11.49
CA ASP A 69 20.90 -3.30 -11.68
C ASP A 69 21.65 -2.01 -12.03
N ASP A 70 20.93 -0.96 -12.42
CA ASP A 70 21.50 0.30 -12.95
C ASP A 70 21.49 1.45 -11.93
N TRP A 71 20.76 1.30 -10.81
CA TRP A 71 20.60 2.38 -9.84
C TRP A 71 21.91 2.82 -9.20
N TYR A 72 22.67 1.91 -8.63
CA TYR A 72 23.95 2.24 -8.01
C TYR A 72 25.02 2.70 -9.02
N PRO A 73 25.15 2.08 -10.21
CA PRO A 73 25.99 2.61 -11.26
C PRO A 73 25.62 4.04 -11.70
N ALA A 74 24.32 4.37 -11.79
CA ALA A 74 23.87 5.71 -12.15
C ALA A 74 24.30 6.77 -11.13
N LEU A 75 24.23 6.47 -9.84
CA LEU A 75 24.63 7.37 -8.75
C LEU A 75 26.14 7.63 -8.69
N GLN A 76 26.95 6.86 -9.40
CA GLN A 76 28.43 6.96 -9.42
C GLN A 76 28.95 7.64 -10.69
N ARG A 77 28.10 8.18 -11.56
CA ARG A 77 28.51 8.91 -12.73
C ARG A 77 29.03 10.30 -12.35
N ASP A 78 30.03 10.79 -13.05
CA ASP A 78 30.65 12.10 -12.80
C ASP A 78 29.66 13.28 -12.89
N ASN A 79 28.57 13.10 -13.63
CA ASN A 79 27.53 14.11 -13.81
C ASN A 79 26.36 13.95 -12.82
N VAL A 80 26.49 13.12 -11.78
CA VAL A 80 25.45 12.88 -10.76
C VAL A 80 25.99 13.23 -9.39
N SER A 81 25.27 14.07 -8.68
CA SER A 81 25.55 14.40 -7.28
C SER A 81 24.38 13.98 -6.40
N LEU A 82 24.65 13.14 -5.39
CA LEU A 82 23.67 12.75 -4.39
C LEU A 82 23.66 13.81 -3.27
N VAL A 83 22.52 14.45 -3.07
CA VAL A 83 22.26 15.30 -1.89
C VAL A 83 21.26 14.54 -1.00
N ASP A 84 21.65 14.24 0.22
CA ASP A 84 20.86 13.46 1.20
C ASP A 84 20.12 14.34 2.23
N ARG A 85 20.07 15.64 1.95
CA ARG A 85 19.31 16.63 2.71
C ARG A 85 17.99 16.96 2.00
N SER A 86 16.98 17.30 2.77
CA SER A 86 15.70 17.76 2.23
C SER A 86 15.85 19.11 1.52
N VAL A 87 15.03 19.35 0.51
CA VAL A 87 14.85 20.69 -0.08
C VAL A 87 14.07 21.54 0.92
N ASP A 88 14.60 22.75 1.22
CA ASP A 88 13.91 23.75 2.03
C ASP A 88 12.95 24.57 1.17
N HIS A 89 13.48 25.21 0.12
CA HIS A 89 12.65 25.99 -0.80
C HIS A 89 13.23 26.05 -2.22
N VAL A 90 12.37 26.40 -3.17
CA VAL A 90 12.70 26.59 -4.58
C VAL A 90 12.97 28.05 -4.85
N VAL A 91 13.99 28.35 -5.63
CA VAL A 91 14.36 29.70 -6.12
C VAL A 91 14.35 29.72 -7.65
N PRO A 92 14.35 30.88 -8.32
CA PRO A 92 14.19 30.97 -9.78
C PRO A 92 15.21 30.18 -10.61
N ASN A 93 16.40 29.91 -10.08
CA ASN A 93 17.50 29.25 -10.78
C ASN A 93 18.01 27.97 -10.09
N GLY A 94 17.22 27.39 -9.18
CA GLY A 94 17.58 26.17 -8.49
C GLY A 94 16.80 25.90 -7.23
N VAL A 95 17.41 25.17 -6.30
CA VAL A 95 16.84 24.83 -5.00
C VAL A 95 17.83 25.13 -3.88
N VAL A 96 17.32 25.41 -2.68
CA VAL A 96 18.11 25.55 -1.46
C VAL A 96 17.77 24.38 -0.55
N ASP A 97 18.78 23.68 -0.03
CA ASP A 97 18.58 22.58 0.90
C ASP A 97 18.44 23.04 2.36
N ALA A 98 18.09 22.12 3.26
CA ALA A 98 17.87 22.41 4.67
C ALA A 98 19.13 22.89 5.43
N ALA A 99 20.32 22.81 4.82
CA ALA A 99 21.55 23.38 5.35
C ALA A 99 21.83 24.79 4.78
N GLY A 100 20.97 25.30 3.87
CA GLY A 100 21.16 26.59 3.22
C GLY A 100 22.07 26.54 1.99
N GLU A 101 22.47 25.36 1.52
CA GLU A 101 23.29 25.20 0.31
C GLU A 101 22.44 25.34 -0.93
N PHE A 102 22.91 26.15 -1.89
CA PHE A 102 22.25 26.37 -3.16
C PHE A 102 22.70 25.34 -4.21
N HIS A 103 21.72 24.71 -4.86
CA HIS A 103 21.92 23.76 -5.96
C HIS A 103 21.30 24.34 -7.23
N PRO A 104 22.10 24.72 -8.25
CA PRO A 104 21.57 25.24 -9.49
C PRO A 104 20.82 24.17 -10.29
N ALA A 105 19.68 24.54 -10.87
CA ALA A 105 18.88 23.64 -11.70
C ALA A 105 18.06 24.43 -12.72
N GLU A 106 18.04 23.96 -13.95
CA GLU A 106 17.19 24.48 -15.03
C GLU A 106 15.85 23.73 -15.09
N VAL A 107 15.84 22.47 -14.62
CA VAL A 107 14.67 21.60 -14.60
C VAL A 107 14.56 20.93 -13.22
N LEU A 108 13.38 20.99 -12.65
CA LEU A 108 13.04 20.32 -11.38
C LEU A 108 12.05 19.19 -11.66
N ILE A 109 12.46 17.96 -11.36
CA ILE A 109 11.58 16.78 -11.48
C ILE A 109 11.08 16.41 -10.10
N LEU A 110 9.76 16.52 -9.87
CA LEU A 110 9.13 16.24 -8.60
C LEU A 110 8.76 14.77 -8.51
N GLY A 111 9.43 14.04 -7.62
CA GLY A 111 9.11 12.65 -7.27
C GLY A 111 8.59 12.52 -5.83
N THR A 112 7.74 13.45 -5.39
CA THR A 112 7.31 13.62 -3.99
C THR A 112 6.23 12.64 -3.53
N GLY A 113 5.74 11.76 -4.42
CA GLY A 113 4.72 10.75 -4.12
C GLY A 113 3.29 11.25 -4.33
N PHE A 114 2.33 10.43 -3.92
CA PHE A 114 0.90 10.69 -4.05
C PHE A 114 0.27 10.93 -2.68
N ASN A 115 -0.74 11.80 -2.63
CA ASN A 115 -1.62 11.91 -1.48
C ASN A 115 -2.68 10.80 -1.54
N VAL A 116 -2.47 9.73 -0.79
CA VAL A 116 -3.31 8.53 -0.84
C VAL A 116 -4.49 8.61 0.12
N THR A 117 -4.32 9.31 1.25
CA THR A 117 -5.31 9.38 2.34
C THR A 117 -6.30 10.52 2.21
N HIS A 118 -5.96 11.58 1.47
CA HIS A 118 -6.78 12.80 1.33
C HIS A 118 -7.08 13.11 -0.15
N HIS A 119 -7.60 12.11 -0.88
CA HIS A 119 -7.92 12.33 -2.29
C HIS A 119 -9.17 13.22 -2.44
N PRO A 120 -9.13 14.29 -3.27
CA PRO A 120 -10.24 15.26 -3.41
C PRO A 120 -11.58 14.62 -3.78
N MET A 121 -11.57 13.52 -4.54
CA MET A 121 -12.77 12.78 -4.94
C MET A 121 -13.60 12.29 -3.74
N PHE A 122 -12.97 12.00 -2.60
CA PHE A 122 -13.70 11.51 -1.43
C PHE A 122 -14.67 12.56 -0.87
N GLY A 123 -14.37 13.84 -1.08
CA GLY A 123 -15.29 14.95 -0.73
C GLY A 123 -16.57 14.98 -1.55
N SER A 124 -16.58 14.41 -2.75
CA SER A 124 -17.74 14.38 -3.65
C SER A 124 -18.66 13.17 -3.43
N ILE A 125 -18.23 12.17 -2.64
CA ILE A 125 -19.03 10.99 -2.31
C ILE A 125 -19.79 11.27 -1.02
N VAL A 126 -21.11 11.39 -1.10
CA VAL A 126 -21.96 11.74 0.05
C VAL A 126 -22.77 10.52 0.48
N GLY A 127 -22.71 10.19 1.75
CA GLY A 127 -23.45 9.10 2.37
C GLY A 127 -24.90 9.46 2.70
N ARG A 128 -25.66 8.48 3.22
CA ARG A 128 -27.09 8.63 3.53
C ARG A 128 -27.42 9.69 4.58
N HIS A 129 -26.45 10.08 5.39
CA HIS A 129 -26.61 11.12 6.43
C HIS A 129 -26.09 12.49 6.00
N GLY A 130 -25.76 12.70 4.72
CA GLY A 130 -25.24 13.95 4.20
C GLY A 130 -23.76 14.21 4.48
N THR A 131 -23.09 13.30 5.18
CA THR A 131 -21.64 13.38 5.43
C THR A 131 -20.87 12.87 4.21
N SER A 132 -19.82 13.58 3.79
CA SER A 132 -18.96 13.13 2.72
C SER A 132 -17.99 12.03 3.21
N LEU A 133 -17.58 11.13 2.31
CA LEU A 133 -16.59 10.10 2.59
C LEU A 133 -15.27 10.73 3.03
N GLY A 134 -14.89 11.87 2.44
CA GLY A 134 -13.69 12.61 2.82
C GLY A 134 -13.77 13.12 4.26
N THR A 135 -14.91 13.66 4.70
CA THR A 135 -15.13 14.09 6.09
C THR A 135 -15.08 12.90 7.04
N GLU A 136 -15.76 11.81 6.71
CA GLU A 136 -15.75 10.58 7.50
C GLU A 136 -14.33 10.05 7.71
N TRP A 137 -13.58 9.94 6.65
CA TRP A 137 -12.22 9.40 6.70
C TRP A 137 -11.18 10.35 7.30
N SER A 138 -11.35 11.66 7.17
CA SER A 138 -10.48 12.63 7.85
C SER A 138 -10.68 12.62 9.36
N THR A 139 -11.91 12.34 9.83
CA THR A 139 -12.24 12.31 11.26
C THR A 139 -11.86 10.99 11.92
N HIS A 140 -12.19 9.86 11.28
CA HIS A 140 -12.05 8.52 11.87
C HIS A 140 -10.90 7.70 11.28
N GLY A 141 -10.30 8.18 10.18
CA GLY A 141 -9.32 7.46 9.37
C GLY A 141 -9.98 6.59 8.30
N MET A 142 -9.21 6.33 7.24
CA MET A 142 -9.69 5.48 6.14
C MET A 142 -10.01 4.07 6.62
N ALA A 143 -11.28 3.66 6.46
CA ALA A 143 -11.77 2.33 6.83
C ALA A 143 -12.85 1.86 5.85
N ALA A 144 -12.85 0.56 5.56
CA ALA A 144 -13.88 -0.08 4.75
C ALA A 144 -14.01 -1.55 5.15
N HIS A 145 -15.17 -2.15 4.98
CA HIS A 145 -15.34 -3.57 5.16
C HIS A 145 -14.78 -4.31 3.93
N LEU A 146 -13.80 -5.19 4.15
CA LEU A 146 -13.07 -5.92 3.11
C LEU A 146 -12.44 -5.00 2.02
N GLY A 147 -12.17 -3.74 2.35
CA GLY A 147 -11.69 -2.76 1.38
C GLY A 147 -12.67 -2.48 0.24
N THR A 148 -13.96 -2.82 0.42
CA THR A 148 -14.94 -2.83 -0.67
C THR A 148 -16.17 -1.98 -0.38
N THR A 149 -16.69 -1.98 0.85
CA THR A 149 -17.90 -1.24 1.22
C THR A 149 -17.69 -0.41 2.48
N VAL A 150 -18.45 0.68 2.61
CA VAL A 150 -18.33 1.61 3.73
C VAL A 150 -19.69 1.80 4.41
N ALA A 151 -19.75 1.68 5.72
CA ALA A 151 -20.95 1.94 6.52
C ALA A 151 -21.36 3.43 6.38
N GLY A 152 -22.67 3.66 6.26
CA GLY A 152 -23.20 5.00 5.96
C GLY A 152 -23.24 5.36 4.48
N PHE A 153 -22.66 4.52 3.60
CA PHE A 153 -22.60 4.74 2.16
C PHE A 153 -23.24 3.57 1.39
N PRO A 154 -24.58 3.48 1.37
CA PRO A 154 -25.28 2.39 0.68
C PRO A 154 -24.93 2.37 -0.81
N ASN A 155 -24.88 1.16 -1.37
CA ASN A 155 -24.56 0.90 -2.79
C ASN A 155 -23.20 1.44 -3.27
N LEU A 156 -22.30 1.88 -2.36
CA LEU A 156 -20.93 2.25 -2.69
C LEU A 156 -20.05 1.00 -2.68
N PHE A 157 -19.41 0.74 -3.80
CA PHE A 157 -18.40 -0.31 -3.92
C PHE A 157 -17.07 0.29 -4.35
N LEU A 158 -16.05 0.05 -3.53
CA LEU A 158 -14.67 0.47 -3.79
C LEU A 158 -13.90 -0.71 -4.39
N VAL A 159 -13.23 -0.45 -5.49
CA VAL A 159 -12.20 -1.35 -6.03
C VAL A 159 -10.85 -0.78 -5.63
N THR A 160 -10.03 -1.59 -4.95
CA THR A 160 -8.77 -1.14 -4.32
C THR A 160 -8.96 -0.09 -3.22
N GLY A 161 -10.00 -0.25 -2.39
CA GLY A 161 -10.23 0.61 -1.23
C GLY A 161 -9.22 0.38 -0.09
N PRO A 162 -9.47 0.93 1.11
CA PRO A 162 -8.58 0.82 2.27
C PRO A 162 -8.15 -0.61 2.58
N ASN A 163 -6.88 -0.78 2.95
CA ASN A 163 -6.27 -2.06 3.31
C ASN A 163 -6.37 -3.17 2.22
N THR A 164 -6.30 -2.79 0.96
CA THR A 164 -6.21 -3.74 -0.17
C THR A 164 -4.88 -3.71 -0.89
N GLY A 165 -4.03 -2.73 -0.59
CA GLY A 165 -2.71 -2.60 -1.18
C GLY A 165 -1.81 -3.79 -0.85
N VAL A 166 -0.96 -4.19 -1.79
CA VAL A 166 0.03 -5.26 -1.60
C VAL A 166 1.41 -4.81 -2.07
N GLY A 167 2.43 -5.07 -1.25
CA GLY A 167 3.82 -4.75 -1.58
C GLY A 167 4.54 -5.87 -2.35
N HIS A 168 3.96 -7.06 -2.43
CA HIS A 168 4.64 -8.29 -2.86
C HIS A 168 4.07 -8.89 -4.15
N THR A 169 2.83 -8.58 -4.53
CA THR A 169 2.16 -9.18 -5.70
C THR A 169 1.34 -8.15 -6.49
N SER A 170 0.49 -8.62 -7.40
CA SER A 170 -0.27 -7.79 -8.32
C SER A 170 -1.54 -7.21 -7.68
N MET A 171 -1.75 -5.91 -7.81
CA MET A 171 -3.03 -5.25 -7.47
C MET A 171 -4.20 -5.79 -8.30
N VAL A 172 -3.96 -6.21 -9.55
CA VAL A 172 -4.99 -6.84 -10.39
C VAL A 172 -5.55 -8.12 -9.73
N PHE A 173 -4.70 -8.91 -9.06
CA PHE A 173 -5.17 -10.07 -8.31
C PHE A 173 -6.11 -9.69 -7.17
N MET A 174 -5.84 -8.57 -6.49
CA MET A 174 -6.72 -8.04 -5.43
C MET A 174 -8.06 -7.57 -6.02
N MET A 175 -8.03 -6.84 -7.13
CA MET A 175 -9.24 -6.40 -7.87
C MET A 175 -10.08 -7.58 -8.33
N GLU A 176 -9.47 -8.57 -8.98
CA GLU A 176 -10.13 -9.82 -9.39
C GLU A 176 -10.72 -10.61 -8.22
N SER A 177 -10.22 -10.39 -7.01
CA SER A 177 -10.77 -11.00 -5.80
C SER A 177 -12.00 -10.24 -5.29
N GLN A 178 -12.10 -8.93 -5.54
CA GLN A 178 -13.24 -8.10 -5.16
C GLN A 178 -14.45 -8.28 -6.11
N TYR A 179 -14.20 -8.50 -7.41
CA TYR A 179 -15.29 -8.60 -8.38
C TYR A 179 -16.35 -9.65 -8.07
N PRO A 180 -16.02 -10.92 -7.74
CA PRO A 180 -17.02 -11.91 -7.36
C PRO A 180 -17.85 -11.50 -6.12
N TYR A 181 -17.21 -10.82 -5.16
CA TYR A 181 -17.88 -10.32 -3.97
C TYR A 181 -18.87 -9.20 -4.30
N ILE A 182 -18.47 -8.22 -5.11
CA ILE A 182 -19.33 -7.13 -5.59
C ILE A 182 -20.47 -7.69 -6.44
N THR A 183 -20.18 -8.63 -7.34
CA THR A 183 -21.21 -9.28 -8.17
C THR A 183 -22.22 -10.02 -7.29
N GLY A 184 -21.77 -10.71 -6.23
CA GLY A 184 -22.66 -11.37 -5.28
C GLY A 184 -23.56 -10.38 -4.52
N ALA A 185 -23.04 -9.19 -4.18
CA ALA A 185 -23.83 -8.11 -3.60
C ALA A 185 -24.92 -7.62 -4.57
N LEU A 186 -24.54 -7.37 -5.83
CA LEU A 186 -25.48 -6.91 -6.86
C LEU A 186 -26.58 -7.94 -7.15
N HIS A 187 -26.24 -9.23 -7.22
CA HIS A 187 -27.24 -10.30 -7.35
C HIS A 187 -28.19 -10.30 -6.14
N THR A 188 -27.65 -10.16 -4.91
CA THR A 188 -28.46 -10.11 -3.70
C THR A 188 -29.46 -8.95 -3.71
N ILE A 189 -29.07 -7.78 -4.19
CA ILE A 189 -29.97 -6.62 -4.39
C ILE A 189 -31.08 -6.98 -5.37
N GLY A 190 -30.72 -7.52 -6.54
CA GLY A 190 -31.68 -7.91 -7.58
C GLY A 190 -32.65 -8.99 -7.15
N ASP A 191 -32.16 -10.09 -6.56
CA ASP A 191 -32.96 -11.24 -6.12
C ASP A 191 -33.95 -10.88 -5.03
N ARG A 192 -33.64 -9.88 -4.20
CA ARG A 192 -34.51 -9.39 -3.12
C ARG A 192 -35.41 -8.22 -3.52
N GLY A 193 -35.26 -7.70 -4.74
CA GLY A 193 -35.95 -6.47 -5.16
C GLY A 193 -35.60 -5.26 -4.26
N ALA A 194 -34.41 -5.25 -3.68
CA ALA A 194 -33.98 -4.23 -2.74
C ALA A 194 -33.50 -2.98 -3.50
N LEU A 195 -33.63 -1.82 -2.85
CA LEU A 195 -33.14 -0.53 -3.39
C LEU A 195 -31.74 -0.20 -2.86
N ALA A 196 -31.37 -0.72 -1.71
CA ALA A 196 -30.10 -0.41 -1.07
C ALA A 196 -29.50 -1.62 -0.33
N LEU A 197 -28.17 -1.70 -0.41
CA LEU A 197 -27.36 -2.64 0.37
C LEU A 197 -26.26 -1.82 1.05
N GLU A 198 -26.14 -1.97 2.35
CA GLU A 198 -25.19 -1.23 3.17
C GLU A 198 -24.53 -2.17 4.18
N VAL A 199 -23.20 -2.09 4.30
CA VAL A 199 -22.50 -2.85 5.33
C VAL A 199 -22.87 -2.32 6.72
N ARG A 200 -23.08 -3.22 7.67
CA ARG A 200 -23.36 -2.86 9.05
C ARG A 200 -22.13 -2.24 9.69
N GLU A 201 -22.33 -1.22 10.51
CA GLU A 201 -21.27 -0.52 11.21
C GLU A 201 -20.46 -1.43 12.14
N ASP A 202 -21.15 -2.34 12.87
CA ASP A 202 -20.50 -3.31 13.74
C ASP A 202 -19.65 -4.32 12.96
N ALA A 203 -20.09 -4.75 11.79
CA ALA A 203 -19.33 -5.65 10.91
C ALA A 203 -18.07 -4.96 10.34
N GLN A 204 -18.21 -3.72 9.89
CA GLN A 204 -17.06 -2.93 9.43
C GLN A 204 -16.07 -2.69 10.58
N ARG A 205 -16.53 -2.29 11.76
CA ARG A 205 -15.69 -2.03 12.93
C ARG A 205 -14.92 -3.29 13.33
N ALA A 206 -15.62 -4.41 13.54
CA ALA A 206 -15.00 -5.68 13.92
C ALA A 206 -13.94 -6.14 12.91
N PHE A 207 -14.18 -5.93 11.61
CA PHE A 207 -13.21 -6.23 10.56
C PHE A 207 -11.95 -5.34 10.68
N ASN A 208 -12.12 -4.03 10.86
CA ASN A 208 -10.99 -3.09 10.94
C ASN A 208 -10.19 -3.26 12.25
N ASP A 209 -10.82 -3.58 13.36
CA ASP A 209 -10.14 -3.87 14.64
C ASP A 209 -9.26 -5.14 14.52
N ALA A 210 -9.77 -6.16 13.84
CA ALA A 210 -8.98 -7.36 13.55
C ALA A 210 -7.80 -7.07 12.62
N LEU A 211 -7.98 -6.19 11.62
CA LEU A 211 -6.89 -5.75 10.75
C LEU A 211 -5.84 -4.95 11.52
N ALA A 212 -6.24 -4.00 12.35
CA ALA A 212 -5.32 -3.20 13.16
C ALA A 212 -4.45 -4.08 14.06
N THR A 213 -5.04 -5.10 14.67
CA THR A 213 -4.30 -6.09 15.47
C THR A 213 -3.26 -6.84 14.62
N GLN A 214 -3.62 -7.29 13.42
CA GLN A 214 -2.69 -7.99 12.53
C GLN A 214 -1.60 -7.06 12.01
N MET A 215 -1.92 -5.80 11.75
CA MET A 215 -0.99 -4.79 11.22
C MET A 215 0.15 -4.51 12.20
N GLY A 216 -0.10 -4.56 13.50
CA GLY A 216 0.87 -4.25 14.55
C GLY A 216 2.16 -5.08 14.49
N SER A 217 2.12 -6.31 13.96
CA SER A 217 3.28 -7.20 13.84
C SER A 217 3.99 -7.14 12.47
N THR A 218 3.46 -6.38 11.52
CA THR A 218 4.02 -6.30 10.17
C THR A 218 5.28 -5.44 10.11
N VAL A 219 6.13 -5.69 9.13
CA VAL A 219 7.32 -4.88 8.88
C VAL A 219 7.00 -3.41 8.61
N TRP A 220 5.81 -3.12 8.12
CA TRP A 220 5.37 -1.76 7.82
C TRP A 220 5.13 -0.93 9.09
N THR A 221 4.81 -1.58 10.20
CA THR A 221 4.63 -0.94 11.52
C THR A 221 5.91 -1.00 12.35
N THR A 222 6.64 -2.12 12.28
CA THR A 222 7.80 -2.36 13.15
C THR A 222 9.15 -2.03 12.51
N GLY A 223 9.18 -1.78 11.20
CA GLY A 223 10.41 -1.67 10.42
C GLY A 223 11.14 -0.33 10.50
N GLY A 224 10.63 0.66 11.24
CA GLY A 224 11.34 1.92 11.53
C GLY A 224 11.35 2.93 10.39
N CYS A 225 10.48 2.82 9.38
CA CYS A 225 10.43 3.76 8.27
C CYS A 225 9.19 4.68 8.27
N ALA A 226 9.37 5.92 7.87
CA ALA A 226 8.26 6.74 7.39
C ALA A 226 7.88 6.30 5.96
N SER A 227 6.62 6.00 5.74
CA SER A 227 6.12 5.49 4.44
C SER A 227 4.75 6.07 4.13
N TRP A 228 4.44 6.27 2.86
CA TRP A 228 3.11 6.67 2.37
C TRP A 228 2.01 5.62 2.66
N TYR A 229 2.39 4.47 3.20
CA TYR A 229 1.44 3.47 3.68
C TYR A 229 0.69 3.92 4.95
N LEU A 230 1.28 4.86 5.70
CA LEU A 230 0.75 5.34 6.98
C LEU A 230 -0.05 6.62 6.79
N ASP A 231 -1.14 6.74 7.53
CA ASP A 231 -1.89 7.99 7.65
C ASP A 231 -1.20 8.97 8.64
N ASP A 232 -1.76 10.16 8.81
CA ASP A 232 -1.21 11.20 9.70
C ASP A 232 -1.18 10.78 11.17
N HIS A 233 -1.86 9.68 11.53
CA HIS A 233 -1.85 9.09 12.88
C HIS A 233 -0.92 7.88 12.99
N GLY A 234 -0.12 7.60 11.95
CA GLY A 234 0.80 6.46 11.91
C GLY A 234 0.11 5.11 11.71
N ARG A 235 -1.17 5.07 11.29
CA ARG A 235 -1.90 3.84 11.03
C ARG A 235 -1.74 3.43 9.57
N ASN A 236 -1.47 2.17 9.33
CA ASN A 236 -1.43 1.63 7.97
C ASN A 236 -2.85 1.31 7.47
N THR A 237 -3.42 2.26 6.75
CA THR A 237 -4.75 2.14 6.13
C THR A 237 -4.68 1.71 4.66
N THR A 238 -3.49 1.45 4.14
CA THR A 238 -3.25 1.19 2.73
C THR A 238 -3.08 -0.29 2.43
N LEU A 239 -2.24 -1.00 3.22
CA LEU A 239 -1.82 -2.36 2.91
C LEU A 239 -2.69 -3.43 3.56
N TRP A 240 -2.77 -4.59 2.88
CA TRP A 240 -3.37 -5.80 3.39
C TRP A 240 -2.35 -6.59 4.24
N PRO A 241 -2.65 -6.92 5.52
CA PRO A 241 -1.66 -7.51 6.45
C PRO A 241 -1.56 -9.04 6.37
N ASP A 242 -1.82 -9.64 5.22
CA ASP A 242 -1.71 -11.08 5.01
C ASP A 242 -1.36 -11.39 3.54
N THR A 243 -1.38 -12.65 3.15
CA THR A 243 -1.22 -13.09 1.76
C THR A 243 -2.40 -12.63 0.90
N ALA A 244 -2.15 -12.39 -0.39
CA ALA A 244 -3.21 -12.06 -1.34
C ALA A 244 -4.19 -13.23 -1.50
N TRP A 245 -3.71 -14.47 -1.34
CA TRP A 245 -4.57 -15.66 -1.32
C TRP A 245 -5.55 -15.65 -0.14
N ALA A 246 -5.12 -15.23 1.06
CA ALA A 246 -6.01 -15.09 2.21
C ALA A 246 -7.11 -14.06 1.95
N TYR A 247 -6.78 -12.94 1.30
CA TYR A 247 -7.76 -11.95 0.86
C TYR A 247 -8.78 -12.55 -0.10
N ARG A 248 -8.32 -13.20 -1.18
CA ARG A 248 -9.20 -13.87 -2.16
C ARG A 248 -10.12 -14.90 -1.50
N LYS A 249 -9.63 -15.66 -0.51
CA LYS A 249 -10.44 -16.63 0.23
C LYS A 249 -11.58 -15.96 1.00
N ARG A 250 -11.33 -14.77 1.59
CA ARG A 250 -12.36 -14.00 2.33
C ARG A 250 -13.46 -13.47 1.41
N LEU A 251 -13.10 -13.06 0.19
CA LEU A 251 -14.04 -12.49 -0.77
C LEU A 251 -14.69 -13.53 -1.71
N ARG A 252 -14.41 -14.80 -1.51
CA ARG A 252 -14.90 -15.86 -2.41
C ARG A 252 -16.43 -15.94 -2.49
N ARG A 253 -17.12 -15.58 -1.40
CA ARG A 253 -18.59 -15.56 -1.32
C ARG A 253 -19.02 -14.28 -0.64
N PHE A 254 -20.08 -13.67 -1.18
CA PHE A 254 -20.72 -12.54 -0.53
C PHE A 254 -21.36 -12.99 0.80
N ASP A 255 -21.01 -12.31 1.89
CA ASP A 255 -21.56 -12.57 3.20
C ASP A 255 -22.70 -11.60 3.51
N VAL A 256 -23.92 -12.03 3.20
CA VAL A 256 -25.13 -11.23 3.40
C VAL A 256 -25.39 -10.85 4.88
N THR A 257 -24.84 -11.60 5.84
CA THR A 257 -25.06 -11.34 7.27
C THR A 257 -24.35 -10.09 7.77
N SER A 258 -23.34 -9.64 7.05
CA SER A 258 -22.62 -8.39 7.32
C SER A 258 -23.34 -7.15 6.81
N TYR A 259 -24.52 -7.28 6.17
CA TYR A 259 -25.19 -6.19 5.46
C TYR A 259 -26.64 -6.00 5.90
N GLU A 260 -27.09 -4.75 5.85
CA GLU A 260 -28.50 -4.37 5.83
C GLU A 260 -28.94 -4.24 4.38
N ILE A 261 -30.11 -4.79 4.07
CA ILE A 261 -30.70 -4.79 2.74
C ILE A 261 -32.10 -4.18 2.86
N ARG A 262 -32.33 -3.14 2.09
CA ARG A 262 -33.54 -2.31 2.18
C ARG A 262 -34.24 -2.17 0.84
#